data_01a95ad1c8c9284befd46f94daf2ccc1
#
_entry.id   01a95ad1c8c9284befd46f94daf2ccc1
#
_cell.length_a   1.000
_cell.length_b   1.000
_cell.length_c   1.000
_cell.angle_alpha   90.00
_cell.angle_beta   90.00
_cell.angle_gamma   90.00
#
_symmetry.space_group_name_H-M   'P 1'
#
loop_
_entity.id
_entity.type
_entity.pdbx_description
1 polymer ?
#
loop_
_entity_poly.entity_id
_entity_poly.type
_entity_poly.pdbx_seq_one_letter_code
_entity_poly.pdbx_strand_id
1 'polypeptide(L)'
;MNLIIFSKRVGHARQLNLPPLALACMALAVLAIVGGAFGVGMSLGQGGHGTGLSFAQTSHWSHVLAKQREEITDLKRQMQVRADAVAIQLGDMKAHIIRLDALGQRLTAMAGIKSSEFNFGHDPPQGGPETDIPGARPDVSDISTMLKSLQGQVDLSGSQLSALENVILSRQLGAEIHPEGRPVSTGYISSGFGERVDPFTGGGEFHEGIDFAAPEGTRIRAVAAGIVTWAGARGGYGNMVQVDHGNGYATRYGHAYKVLVHVGETVNRGDVLALVGDTGRSTGPHVHFEVLKNGHEVNPARFVALRAPSTAFAGTDAVHEAAGKAPLSASAAGQD
;
A
#
# COMPACT_ATOMS: atom_id res chain seq x y z
N MET A 1 45.38 -60.40 61.05
CA MET A 1 45.07 -59.52 59.92
C MET A 1 45.63 -58.15 60.28
N ASN A 2 46.53 -57.60 59.48
CA ASN A 2 47.19 -56.33 59.74
C ASN A 2 46.42 -55.21 59.09
N LEU A 3 45.88 -54.27 59.91
CA LEU A 3 45.17 -53.09 59.38
C LEU A 3 46.15 -51.92 59.43
N ILE A 4 46.41 -51.31 58.30
CA ILE A 4 47.29 -50.14 58.20
C ILE A 4 46.34 -48.90 58.03
N ILE A 5 46.34 -48.01 59.06
CA ILE A 5 45.58 -46.79 59.07
C ILE A 5 46.49 -45.63 58.69
N PHE A 6 46.22 -44.99 57.60
CA PHE A 6 46.88 -43.76 57.18
C PHE A 6 46.12 -42.54 57.70
N SER A 7 46.78 -41.79 58.62
CA SER A 7 46.26 -40.49 59.08
C SER A 7 46.80 -39.36 58.20
N LYS A 8 45.97 -38.62 57.60
CA LYS A 8 46.29 -37.53 56.67
C LYS A 8 46.90 -36.28 57.39
N ARG A 9 46.96 -36.27 58.75
CA ARG A 9 47.47 -35.11 59.56
C ARG A 9 48.80 -35.29 60.21
N VAL A 10 49.28 -36.53 60.36
CA VAL A 10 50.57 -36.78 61.05
C VAL A 10 51.24 -37.97 60.37
N GLY A 11 52.05 -37.76 59.42
CA GLY A 11 52.73 -38.68 58.47
C GLY A 11 53.32 -39.96 59.03
N HIS A 12 52.71 -40.67 59.98
CA HIS A 12 53.14 -41.96 60.51
C HIS A 12 52.04 -43.03 60.30
N ALA A 13 52.40 -44.11 59.64
CA ALA A 13 51.61 -45.33 59.58
C ALA A 13 51.74 -46.11 60.88
N ARG A 14 50.65 -46.30 61.59
CA ARG A 14 50.64 -47.23 62.76
C ARG A 14 50.04 -48.55 62.28
N GLN A 15 50.83 -49.62 62.42
CA GLN A 15 50.31 -50.98 62.28
C GLN A 15 49.67 -51.42 63.59
N LEU A 16 48.38 -51.70 63.55
CA LEU A 16 47.67 -52.29 64.68
C LEU A 16 47.50 -53.76 64.40
N ASN A 17 48.22 -54.61 65.18
CA ASN A 17 47.99 -56.02 65.12
C ASN A 17 46.77 -56.35 66.03
N LEU A 18 45.66 -56.65 65.42
CA LEU A 18 44.50 -57.03 66.19
C LEU A 18 44.50 -58.58 66.36
N PRO A 19 44.46 -59.10 67.55
CA PRO A 19 44.32 -60.53 67.74
C PRO A 19 42.99 -61.01 67.26
N PRO A 20 42.88 -62.27 66.76
CA PRO A 20 41.61 -62.78 66.12
C PRO A 20 40.42 -62.72 67.09
N LEU A 21 40.70 -62.77 68.43
CA LEU A 21 39.65 -62.62 69.43
C LEU A 21 39.05 -61.21 69.49
N ALA A 22 39.80 -60.16 69.25
CA ALA A 22 39.29 -58.78 69.21
C ALA A 22 38.45 -58.51 67.95
N LEU A 23 38.76 -59.12 66.83
CA LEU A 23 37.95 -59.10 65.63
C LEU A 23 36.61 -59.80 65.81
N ALA A 24 36.60 -60.97 66.48
CA ALA A 24 35.38 -61.69 66.80
C ALA A 24 34.43 -60.91 67.72
N CYS A 25 35.04 -60.25 68.78
CA CYS A 25 34.29 -59.38 69.70
C CYS A 25 33.69 -58.16 68.99
N MET A 26 34.45 -57.54 68.06
CA MET A 26 33.99 -56.40 67.31
C MET A 26 32.87 -56.78 66.30
N ALA A 27 32.99 -57.94 65.68
CA ALA A 27 31.92 -58.47 64.80
C ALA A 27 30.64 -58.80 65.59
N LEU A 28 30.77 -59.38 66.81
CA LEU A 28 29.60 -59.64 67.66
C LEU A 28 28.96 -58.31 68.16
N ALA A 29 29.79 -57.32 68.51
CA ALA A 29 29.26 -55.99 68.91
C ALA A 29 28.49 -55.31 67.75
N VAL A 30 29.02 -55.38 66.54
CA VAL A 30 28.31 -54.83 65.34
C VAL A 30 26.99 -55.59 65.07
N LEU A 31 27.01 -56.95 65.22
CA LEU A 31 25.83 -57.75 65.09
C LEU A 31 24.78 -57.44 66.19
N ALA A 32 25.19 -57.23 67.41
CA ALA A 32 24.28 -56.83 68.47
C ALA A 32 23.68 -55.44 68.25
N ILE A 33 24.50 -54.47 67.79
CA ILE A 33 24.03 -53.13 67.47
C ILE A 33 23.02 -53.15 66.28
N VAL A 34 23.32 -53.93 65.24
CA VAL A 34 22.42 -54.07 64.08
C VAL A 34 21.16 -54.81 64.48
N GLY A 35 21.28 -55.91 65.25
CA GLY A 35 20.12 -56.64 65.75
C GLY A 35 19.27 -55.83 66.72
N GLY A 36 19.89 -55.05 67.60
CA GLY A 36 19.24 -54.12 68.47
C GLY A 36 18.48 -52.97 67.73
N ALA A 37 19.16 -52.39 66.76
CA ALA A 37 18.54 -51.37 65.89
C ALA A 37 17.38 -51.92 65.08
N PHE A 38 17.47 -53.17 64.58
CA PHE A 38 16.40 -53.85 63.86
C PHE A 38 15.25 -54.17 64.83
N GLY A 39 15.52 -54.68 66.04
CA GLY A 39 14.51 -54.97 67.05
C GLY A 39 13.77 -53.72 67.52
N VAL A 40 14.50 -52.63 67.80
CA VAL A 40 13.91 -51.32 68.12
C VAL A 40 13.14 -50.74 66.92
N GLY A 41 13.66 -50.85 65.71
CA GLY A 41 12.95 -50.44 64.51
C GLY A 41 11.64 -51.21 64.28
N MET A 42 11.66 -52.51 64.55
CA MET A 42 10.47 -53.38 64.43
C MET A 42 9.46 -53.14 65.58
N SER A 43 9.90 -52.89 66.77
CA SER A 43 9.01 -52.55 67.93
C SER A 43 8.40 -51.14 67.81
N LEU A 44 9.14 -50.17 67.33
CA LEU A 44 8.66 -48.87 67.02
C LEU A 44 7.74 -48.88 65.79
N GLY A 45 7.97 -49.79 64.82
CA GLY A 45 7.10 -50.00 63.68
C GLY A 45 5.76 -50.70 64.02
N GLN A 46 5.73 -51.51 65.08
CA GLN A 46 4.49 -52.15 65.55
C GLN A 46 3.68 -51.37 66.56
N GLY A 47 4.31 -50.34 67.23
CA GLY A 47 3.62 -49.48 68.21
C GLY A 47 3.11 -48.16 67.67
N GLY A 48 3.44 -47.83 66.42
CA GLY A 48 2.87 -46.70 65.76
C GLY A 48 1.45 -46.99 65.30
N HIS A 49 0.48 -46.45 66.05
CA HIS A 49 -0.84 -46.21 65.43
C HIS A 49 -0.57 -45.50 64.10
N GLY A 50 -0.75 -46.23 63.01
CA GLY A 50 -0.50 -45.78 61.65
C GLY A 50 -1.12 -44.42 61.42
N THR A 51 -0.27 -43.40 61.31
CA THR A 51 -0.60 -42.28 60.43
C THR A 51 -0.55 -42.74 58.97
N GLY A 52 -1.05 -43.97 58.74
CA GLY A 52 -1.44 -44.40 57.41
C GLY A 52 -2.58 -43.46 57.02
N LEU A 53 -2.32 -42.59 56.04
CA LEU A 53 -3.33 -41.82 55.40
C LEU A 53 -4.57 -42.72 55.27
N SER A 54 -5.65 -42.39 55.97
CA SER A 54 -6.83 -43.30 55.96
C SER A 54 -7.21 -43.53 54.51
N PHE A 55 -7.69 -44.73 54.22
CA PHE A 55 -8.12 -45.08 52.85
C PHE A 55 -9.02 -44.00 52.22
N ALA A 56 -9.79 -43.30 53.08
CA ALA A 56 -10.62 -42.16 52.74
C ALA A 56 -9.79 -40.91 52.35
N GLN A 57 -8.64 -40.66 52.96
CA GLN A 57 -7.73 -39.54 52.59
C GLN A 57 -7.01 -39.85 51.28
N THR A 58 -6.53 -41.07 51.10
CA THR A 58 -5.85 -41.45 49.83
C THR A 58 -6.85 -41.44 48.65
N SER A 59 -8.08 -41.85 48.83
CA SER A 59 -9.12 -41.78 47.80
C SER A 59 -9.51 -40.32 47.51
N HIS A 60 -9.56 -39.46 48.53
CA HIS A 60 -9.84 -38.03 48.32
C HIS A 60 -8.71 -37.36 47.50
N TRP A 61 -7.46 -37.61 47.84
CA TRP A 61 -6.31 -37.07 47.06
C TRP A 61 -6.23 -37.59 45.64
N SER A 62 -6.59 -38.88 45.43
CA SER A 62 -6.62 -39.44 44.05
C SER A 62 -7.72 -38.76 43.21
N HIS A 63 -8.88 -38.48 43.78
CA HIS A 63 -9.95 -37.70 43.11
C HIS A 63 -9.53 -36.26 42.79
N VAL A 64 -8.89 -35.57 43.74
CA VAL A 64 -8.42 -34.21 43.55
C VAL A 64 -7.34 -34.18 42.41
N LEU A 65 -6.40 -35.10 42.44
CA LEU A 65 -5.37 -35.21 41.41
C LEU A 65 -5.96 -35.60 40.04
N ALA A 66 -6.95 -36.47 40.01
CA ALA A 66 -7.64 -36.82 38.77
C ALA A 66 -8.36 -35.60 38.17
N LYS A 67 -9.07 -34.83 39.02
CA LYS A 67 -9.75 -33.60 38.60
C LYS A 67 -8.76 -32.55 38.10
N GLN A 68 -7.64 -32.33 38.81
CA GLN A 68 -6.59 -31.39 38.34
C GLN A 68 -5.96 -31.83 37.02
N ARG A 69 -5.75 -33.14 36.80
CA ARG A 69 -5.27 -33.67 35.51
C ARG A 69 -6.27 -33.42 34.40
N GLU A 70 -7.54 -33.60 34.67
CA GLU A 70 -8.61 -33.35 33.72
C GLU A 70 -8.68 -31.84 33.35
N GLU A 71 -8.64 -30.94 34.37
CA GLU A 71 -8.58 -29.50 34.16
C GLU A 71 -7.35 -29.07 33.34
N ILE A 72 -6.17 -29.62 33.64
CA ILE A 72 -4.93 -29.33 32.89
C ILE A 72 -5.06 -29.84 31.44
N THR A 73 -5.68 -31.00 31.23
CA THR A 73 -5.86 -31.56 29.91
C THR A 73 -6.83 -30.73 29.07
N ASP A 74 -7.91 -30.26 29.71
CA ASP A 74 -8.88 -29.38 29.04
C ASP A 74 -8.30 -28.00 28.74
N LEU A 75 -7.54 -27.43 29.67
CA LEU A 75 -6.83 -26.17 29.46
C LEU A 75 -5.81 -26.28 28.30
N LYS A 76 -5.07 -27.37 28.23
CA LYS A 76 -4.15 -27.64 27.11
C LYS A 76 -4.89 -27.74 25.79
N ARG A 77 -6.04 -28.43 25.76
CA ARG A 77 -6.87 -28.53 24.56
C ARG A 77 -7.38 -27.14 24.11
N GLN A 78 -7.87 -26.33 25.07
CA GLN A 78 -8.32 -24.96 24.77
C GLN A 78 -7.19 -24.08 24.26
N MET A 79 -5.99 -24.18 24.85
CA MET A 79 -4.81 -23.46 24.36
C MET A 79 -4.42 -23.88 22.96
N GLN A 80 -4.47 -25.19 22.68
CA GLN A 80 -4.16 -25.71 21.34
C GLN A 80 -5.15 -25.17 20.29
N VAL A 81 -6.45 -25.23 20.57
CA VAL A 81 -7.49 -24.70 19.66
C VAL A 81 -7.30 -23.19 19.41
N ARG A 82 -6.94 -22.44 20.46
CA ARG A 82 -6.67 -20.99 20.31
C ARG A 82 -5.39 -20.75 19.49
N ALA A 83 -4.35 -21.53 19.71
CA ALA A 83 -3.10 -21.44 18.93
C ALA A 83 -3.35 -21.75 17.46
N ASP A 84 -4.12 -22.79 17.16
CA ASP A 84 -4.49 -23.14 15.78
C ASP A 84 -5.33 -22.04 15.11
N ALA A 85 -6.29 -21.45 15.84
CA ALA A 85 -7.09 -20.34 15.34
C ALA A 85 -6.23 -19.10 15.01
N VAL A 86 -5.27 -18.77 15.88
CA VAL A 86 -4.32 -17.66 15.63
C VAL A 86 -3.42 -17.97 14.44
N ALA A 87 -2.95 -19.20 14.29
CA ALA A 87 -2.14 -19.61 13.14
C ALA A 87 -2.88 -19.47 11.82
N ILE A 88 -4.17 -19.86 11.77
CA ILE A 88 -5.03 -19.65 10.60
C ILE A 88 -5.18 -18.17 10.29
N GLN A 89 -5.48 -17.34 11.29
CA GLN A 89 -5.64 -15.90 11.12
C GLN A 89 -4.35 -15.23 10.61
N LEU A 90 -3.19 -15.65 11.12
CA LEU A 90 -1.88 -15.19 10.64
C LEU A 90 -1.66 -15.60 9.17
N GLY A 91 -2.06 -16.82 8.80
CA GLY A 91 -2.01 -17.29 7.40
C GLY A 91 -2.85 -16.42 6.47
N ASP A 92 -4.06 -16.10 6.88
CA ASP A 92 -4.97 -15.23 6.12
C ASP A 92 -4.42 -13.79 5.99
N MET A 93 -3.88 -13.23 7.07
CA MET A 93 -3.23 -11.90 7.02
C MET A 93 -2.04 -11.90 6.06
N LYS A 94 -1.18 -12.93 6.10
CA LYS A 94 -0.06 -13.05 5.17
C LYS A 94 -0.51 -13.14 3.72
N ALA A 95 -1.58 -13.90 3.45
CA ALA A 95 -2.17 -14.00 2.12
C ALA A 95 -2.72 -12.64 1.63
N HIS A 96 -3.31 -11.83 2.53
CA HIS A 96 -3.75 -10.48 2.21
C HIS A 96 -2.59 -9.54 1.87
N ILE A 97 -1.48 -9.59 2.64
CA ILE A 97 -0.27 -8.79 2.35
C ILE A 97 0.27 -9.14 0.96
N ILE A 98 0.41 -10.42 0.64
CA ILE A 98 0.90 -10.85 -0.68
C ILE A 98 -0.01 -10.31 -1.82
N ARG A 99 -1.33 -10.28 -1.61
CA ARG A 99 -2.25 -9.71 -2.61
C ARG A 99 -2.10 -8.20 -2.74
N LEU A 100 -1.91 -7.47 -1.62
CA LEU A 100 -1.68 -6.03 -1.62
C LEU A 100 -0.36 -5.68 -2.31
N ASP A 101 0.70 -6.42 -2.05
CA ASP A 101 2.00 -6.25 -2.70
C ASP A 101 1.92 -6.50 -4.21
N ALA A 102 1.22 -7.57 -4.62
CA ALA A 102 0.99 -7.86 -6.03
C ALA A 102 0.16 -6.75 -6.71
N LEU A 103 -0.85 -6.21 -6.02
CA LEU A 103 -1.64 -5.08 -6.52
C LEU A 103 -0.77 -3.82 -6.63
N GLY A 104 0.04 -3.52 -5.62
CA GLY A 104 0.97 -2.40 -5.63
C GLY A 104 1.96 -2.48 -6.79
N GLN A 105 2.58 -3.65 -7.03
CA GLN A 105 3.45 -3.89 -8.17
C GLN A 105 2.74 -3.68 -9.50
N ARG A 106 1.52 -4.19 -9.63
CA ARG A 106 0.72 -4.01 -10.86
C ARG A 106 0.35 -2.56 -11.09
N LEU A 107 -0.07 -1.83 -10.05
CA LEU A 107 -0.38 -0.40 -10.15
C LEU A 107 0.85 0.43 -10.53
N THR A 108 2.01 0.11 -9.96
CA THR A 108 3.29 0.74 -10.28
C THR A 108 3.65 0.54 -11.75
N ALA A 109 3.51 -0.69 -12.24
CA ALA A 109 3.75 -1.02 -13.65
C ALA A 109 2.76 -0.29 -14.59
N MET A 110 1.47 -0.25 -14.26
CA MET A 110 0.45 0.46 -15.05
C MET A 110 0.66 1.97 -15.05
N ALA A 111 1.15 2.54 -13.94
CA ALA A 111 1.47 3.96 -13.83
C ALA A 111 2.81 4.33 -14.48
N GLY A 112 3.58 3.38 -15.01
CA GLY A 112 4.90 3.61 -15.59
C GLY A 112 5.92 4.15 -14.58
N ILE A 113 5.76 3.81 -13.30
CA ILE A 113 6.66 4.19 -12.21
C ILE A 113 7.76 3.12 -12.12
N LYS A 114 9.01 3.55 -11.96
CA LYS A 114 10.13 2.61 -11.83
C LYS A 114 9.99 1.80 -10.53
N SER A 115 10.15 0.49 -10.62
CA SER A 115 10.08 -0.44 -9.48
C SER A 115 11.10 -0.16 -8.37
N SER A 116 12.13 0.67 -8.65
CA SER A 116 13.10 1.12 -7.65
C SER A 116 12.56 2.18 -6.68
N GLU A 117 11.46 2.86 -7.03
CA GLU A 117 10.84 3.90 -6.19
C GLU A 117 9.84 3.31 -5.19
N PHE A 118 9.20 2.18 -5.55
CA PHE A 118 8.23 1.47 -4.71
C PHE A 118 8.54 -0.03 -4.73
N ASN A 119 8.99 -0.56 -3.61
CA ASN A 119 9.40 -1.95 -3.48
C ASN A 119 8.40 -2.74 -2.64
N PHE A 120 7.37 -3.27 -3.29
CA PHE A 120 6.31 -4.08 -2.68
C PHE A 120 6.68 -5.55 -2.49
N GLY A 121 7.91 -5.98 -2.72
CA GLY A 121 8.28 -7.39 -2.70
C GLY A 121 9.42 -7.73 -1.76
N HIS A 122 9.89 -6.80 -0.94
CA HIS A 122 10.94 -7.07 0.03
C HIS A 122 10.37 -6.98 1.44
N ASP A 123 10.60 -8.04 2.20
CA ASP A 123 10.37 -8.02 3.65
C ASP A 123 11.15 -6.85 4.26
N PRO A 124 10.57 -6.11 5.20
CA PRO A 124 11.29 -5.07 5.91
C PRO A 124 12.54 -5.67 6.56
N PRO A 125 13.69 -4.97 6.53
CA PRO A 125 14.93 -5.48 7.09
C PRO A 125 14.70 -5.86 8.57
N GLN A 126 14.78 -7.14 8.86
CA GLN A 126 14.73 -7.68 10.21
C GLN A 126 16.17 -7.80 10.71
N GLY A 127 16.51 -7.12 11.79
CA GLY A 127 17.83 -7.17 12.42
C GLY A 127 17.70 -7.22 13.93
N GLY A 128 18.35 -8.21 14.52
CA GLY A 128 18.55 -8.37 15.96
C GLY A 128 19.62 -9.43 16.21
N PRO A 129 20.33 -9.44 17.35
CA PRO A 129 21.26 -10.50 17.67
C PRO A 129 20.52 -11.82 17.79
N GLU A 130 20.90 -12.78 16.95
CA GLU A 130 20.37 -14.14 16.93
C GLU A 130 20.84 -14.88 18.18
N THR A 131 19.91 -15.27 19.04
CA THR A 131 20.20 -16.15 20.18
C THR A 131 19.60 -17.50 19.85
N ASP A 132 20.44 -18.39 19.32
CA ASP A 132 20.08 -19.79 19.12
C ASP A 132 19.84 -20.47 20.48
N ILE A 133 18.60 -20.78 20.78
CA ILE A 133 18.24 -21.70 21.87
C ILE A 133 17.84 -23.03 21.23
N PRO A 134 18.71 -24.04 21.24
CA PRO A 134 18.38 -25.35 20.69
C PRO A 134 17.23 -25.99 21.48
N GLY A 135 16.11 -26.26 20.83
CA GLY A 135 14.98 -27.01 21.38
C GLY A 135 13.82 -26.18 21.94
N ALA A 136 13.77 -24.87 21.70
CA ALA A 136 12.62 -24.07 22.08
C ALA A 136 11.40 -24.45 21.19
N ARG A 137 10.33 -24.90 21.84
CA ARG A 137 9.00 -24.96 21.23
C ARG A 137 8.56 -23.51 21.00
N PRO A 138 7.81 -23.23 19.92
CA PRO A 138 7.28 -21.88 19.70
C PRO A 138 6.51 -21.42 20.95
N ASP A 139 7.07 -20.45 21.64
CA ASP A 139 6.48 -19.88 22.86
C ASP A 139 5.54 -18.75 22.47
N VAL A 140 4.69 -18.32 23.37
CA VAL A 140 3.75 -17.20 23.19
C VAL A 140 4.49 -15.90 22.79
N SER A 141 5.77 -15.77 23.16
CA SER A 141 6.67 -14.69 22.74
C SER A 141 6.92 -14.67 21.22
N ASP A 142 7.02 -15.84 20.57
CA ASP A 142 7.27 -15.96 19.12
C ASP A 142 6.06 -15.48 18.33
N ILE A 143 4.85 -15.82 18.81
CA ILE A 143 3.58 -15.37 18.20
C ILE A 143 3.46 -13.84 18.29
N SER A 144 3.82 -13.25 19.41
CA SER A 144 3.77 -11.79 19.60
C SER A 144 4.76 -11.04 18.69
N THR A 145 5.92 -11.62 18.48
CA THR A 145 6.94 -11.07 17.58
C THR A 145 6.51 -11.18 16.12
N MET A 146 5.94 -12.32 15.73
CA MET A 146 5.39 -12.53 14.41
C MET A 146 4.20 -11.61 14.11
N LEU A 147 3.33 -11.36 15.09
CA LEU A 147 2.23 -10.42 14.96
C LEU A 147 2.73 -8.97 14.76
N LYS A 148 3.75 -8.56 15.52
CA LYS A 148 4.38 -7.24 15.36
C LYS A 148 5.05 -7.07 14.00
N SER A 149 5.72 -8.10 13.49
CA SER A 149 6.34 -8.05 12.17
C SER A 149 5.29 -7.93 11.05
N LEU A 150 4.19 -8.68 11.14
CA LEU A 150 3.08 -8.59 10.20
C LEU A 150 2.40 -7.21 10.27
N GLN A 151 2.19 -6.67 11.47
CA GLN A 151 1.67 -5.32 11.64
C GLN A 151 2.58 -4.30 10.94
N GLY A 152 3.89 -4.39 11.15
CA GLY A 152 4.85 -3.53 10.48
C GLY A 152 4.82 -3.64 8.95
N GLN A 153 4.63 -4.85 8.41
CA GLN A 153 4.46 -5.05 6.97
C GLN A 153 3.17 -4.40 6.44
N VAL A 154 2.04 -4.58 7.13
CA VAL A 154 0.76 -3.94 6.76
C VAL A 154 0.88 -2.42 6.75
N ASP A 155 1.48 -1.84 7.79
CA ASP A 155 1.66 -0.40 7.92
C ASP A 155 2.59 0.15 6.81
N LEU A 156 3.65 -0.57 6.48
CA LEU A 156 4.56 -0.22 5.39
C LEU A 156 3.86 -0.29 4.03
N SER A 157 3.20 -1.40 3.71
CA SER A 157 2.47 -1.56 2.44
C SER A 157 1.35 -0.52 2.32
N GLY A 158 0.63 -0.22 3.41
CA GLY A 158 -0.37 0.84 3.45
C GLY A 158 0.21 2.23 3.14
N SER A 159 1.35 2.56 3.73
CA SER A 159 2.04 3.83 3.49
C SER A 159 2.53 3.95 2.04
N GLN A 160 3.08 2.86 1.49
CA GLN A 160 3.53 2.80 0.09
C GLN A 160 2.36 2.94 -0.89
N LEU A 161 1.22 2.28 -0.64
CA LEU A 161 0.02 2.41 -1.46
C LEU A 161 -0.55 3.83 -1.43
N SER A 162 -0.58 4.48 -0.27
CA SER A 162 -1.02 5.87 -0.15
C SER A 162 -0.09 6.83 -0.90
N ALA A 163 1.22 6.61 -0.82
CA ALA A 163 2.19 7.40 -1.58
C ALA A 163 2.03 7.18 -3.09
N LEU A 164 1.81 5.93 -3.52
CA LEU A 164 1.57 5.58 -4.93
C LEU A 164 0.28 6.22 -5.45
N GLU A 165 -0.80 6.19 -4.68
CA GLU A 165 -2.06 6.86 -5.02
C GLU A 165 -1.85 8.36 -5.25
N ASN A 166 -1.13 9.03 -4.34
CA ASN A 166 -0.81 10.45 -4.48
C ASN A 166 0.03 10.74 -5.74
N VAL A 167 0.97 9.89 -6.09
CA VAL A 167 1.78 10.03 -7.31
C VAL A 167 0.93 9.84 -8.57
N ILE A 168 0.07 8.81 -8.59
CA ILE A 168 -0.84 8.56 -9.73
C ILE A 168 -1.79 9.74 -9.89
N LEU A 169 -2.42 10.20 -8.82
CA LEU A 169 -3.34 11.34 -8.84
C LEU A 169 -2.63 12.62 -9.31
N SER A 170 -1.43 12.89 -8.81
CA SER A 170 -0.62 14.04 -9.23
C SER A 170 -0.26 13.97 -10.72
N ARG A 171 0.06 12.79 -11.25
CA ARG A 171 0.33 12.60 -12.69
C ARG A 171 -0.92 12.78 -13.53
N GLN A 172 -2.06 12.23 -13.09
CA GLN A 172 -3.33 12.42 -13.80
C GLN A 172 -3.74 13.88 -13.85
N LEU A 173 -3.70 14.58 -12.71
CA LEU A 173 -3.96 16.02 -12.63
C LEU A 173 -2.96 16.80 -13.50
N GLY A 174 -1.67 16.45 -13.42
CA GLY A 174 -0.64 17.06 -14.26
C GLY A 174 -0.90 16.85 -15.76
N ALA A 175 -1.35 15.66 -16.17
CA ALA A 175 -1.68 15.38 -17.56
C ALA A 175 -2.93 16.14 -18.03
N GLU A 176 -3.94 16.32 -17.16
CA GLU A 176 -5.14 17.09 -17.50
C GLU A 176 -4.87 18.59 -17.69
N ILE A 177 -3.99 19.17 -16.90
CA ILE A 177 -3.64 20.60 -16.95
C ILE A 177 -2.50 20.92 -17.92
N HIS A 178 -1.76 19.92 -18.42
CA HIS A 178 -0.69 20.14 -19.40
C HIS A 178 -1.31 20.32 -20.79
N PRO A 179 -1.07 21.47 -21.49
CA PRO A 179 -1.58 21.68 -22.85
C PRO A 179 -1.10 20.55 -23.79
N GLU A 180 -2.03 19.89 -24.47
CA GLU A 180 -1.71 18.81 -25.41
C GLU A 180 -2.79 18.67 -26.47
N GLY A 181 -2.38 18.53 -27.71
CA GLY A 181 -3.26 18.32 -28.86
C GLY A 181 -3.63 19.60 -29.60
N ARG A 182 -4.55 19.47 -30.56
CA ARG A 182 -4.98 20.56 -31.45
C ARG A 182 -6.26 21.23 -30.90
N PRO A 183 -6.37 22.58 -31.01
CA PRO A 183 -7.58 23.30 -30.60
C PRO A 183 -8.77 23.06 -31.52
N VAL A 184 -8.55 22.55 -32.73
CA VAL A 184 -9.58 22.21 -33.71
C VAL A 184 -9.39 20.80 -34.22
N SER A 185 -10.49 20.09 -34.47
CA SER A 185 -10.47 18.70 -34.95
C SER A 185 -10.26 18.59 -36.47
N THR A 186 -10.50 19.65 -37.21
CA THR A 186 -10.43 19.75 -38.68
C THR A 186 -9.54 20.89 -39.09
N GLY A 187 -9.11 20.91 -40.35
CA GLY A 187 -8.24 21.97 -40.90
C GLY A 187 -6.74 21.62 -40.82
N TYR A 188 -5.91 22.57 -41.17
CA TYR A 188 -4.45 22.43 -41.28
C TYR A 188 -3.73 23.63 -40.67
N ILE A 189 -2.45 23.47 -40.37
CA ILE A 189 -1.62 24.57 -39.90
C ILE A 189 -1.28 25.48 -41.10
N SER A 190 -1.78 26.72 -41.08
CA SER A 190 -1.57 27.70 -42.13
C SER A 190 -0.33 28.58 -41.84
N SER A 191 0.03 28.76 -40.57
CA SER A 191 1.22 29.52 -40.18
C SER A 191 1.84 28.98 -38.89
N GLY A 192 3.17 28.88 -38.85
CA GLY A 192 3.92 28.42 -37.69
C GLY A 192 4.32 29.54 -36.74
N PHE A 193 4.85 29.16 -35.59
CA PHE A 193 5.44 30.06 -34.61
C PHE A 193 6.81 30.58 -35.08
N GLY A 194 7.11 31.83 -34.85
CA GLY A 194 8.40 32.45 -35.10
C GLY A 194 8.37 33.56 -36.15
N GLU A 195 9.55 33.89 -36.70
CA GLU A 195 9.69 34.95 -37.70
C GLU A 195 8.96 34.60 -38.99
N ARG A 196 8.17 35.56 -39.52
CA ARG A 196 7.45 35.44 -40.77
C ARG A 196 7.30 36.80 -41.45
N VAL A 197 6.90 36.82 -42.72
CA VAL A 197 6.45 38.02 -43.38
C VAL A 197 5.02 38.36 -42.93
N ASP A 198 4.84 39.59 -42.50
CA ASP A 198 3.51 40.13 -42.11
C ASP A 198 2.59 40.15 -43.36
N PRO A 199 1.45 39.43 -43.34
CA PRO A 199 0.56 39.33 -44.51
C PRO A 199 -0.14 40.65 -44.84
N PHE A 200 -0.11 41.68 -43.98
CA PHE A 200 -0.75 42.98 -44.21
C PHE A 200 0.24 44.05 -44.65
N THR A 201 1.45 44.08 -44.09
CA THR A 201 2.42 45.14 -44.37
C THR A 201 3.61 44.67 -45.25
N GLY A 202 3.83 43.38 -45.37
CA GLY A 202 4.96 42.81 -46.08
C GLY A 202 6.29 42.90 -45.32
N GLY A 203 6.29 43.43 -44.09
CA GLY A 203 7.46 43.55 -43.24
C GLY A 203 7.73 42.26 -42.44
N GLY A 204 8.85 42.24 -41.69
CA GLY A 204 9.11 41.15 -40.75
C GLY A 204 8.21 41.23 -39.54
N GLU A 205 7.64 40.12 -39.12
CA GLU A 205 6.80 39.96 -37.94
C GLU A 205 7.20 38.68 -37.19
N PHE A 206 7.14 38.75 -35.86
CA PHE A 206 7.27 37.55 -35.03
C PHE A 206 5.88 37.03 -34.66
N HIS A 207 5.58 35.81 -35.04
CA HIS A 207 4.31 35.14 -34.77
C HIS A 207 4.36 34.39 -33.45
N GLU A 208 3.59 34.84 -32.46
CA GLU A 208 3.61 34.33 -31.07
C GLU A 208 2.82 33.03 -30.90
N GLY A 209 2.21 32.52 -31.98
CA GLY A 209 1.34 31.34 -31.95
C GLY A 209 1.48 30.43 -33.16
N ILE A 210 0.49 29.58 -33.33
CA ILE A 210 0.25 28.77 -34.53
C ILE A 210 -1.15 29.04 -35.04
N ASP A 211 -1.29 29.26 -36.34
CA ASP A 211 -2.59 29.46 -36.98
C ASP A 211 -3.11 28.14 -37.56
N PHE A 212 -4.32 27.76 -37.15
CA PHE A 212 -5.05 26.63 -37.68
C PHE A 212 -6.19 27.10 -38.59
N ALA A 213 -5.99 27.04 -39.89
CA ALA A 213 -7.07 27.31 -40.86
C ALA A 213 -8.17 26.26 -40.77
N ALA A 214 -9.38 26.69 -40.53
CA ALA A 214 -10.57 25.81 -40.45
C ALA A 214 -11.81 26.61 -40.89
N PRO A 215 -12.88 25.95 -41.37
CA PRO A 215 -14.12 26.63 -41.72
C PRO A 215 -14.68 27.43 -40.55
N GLU A 216 -15.27 28.60 -40.90
CA GLU A 216 -15.98 29.43 -39.90
C GLU A 216 -17.05 28.60 -39.19
N GLY A 217 -17.22 28.80 -37.89
CA GLY A 217 -18.13 28.04 -37.05
C GLY A 217 -17.60 26.69 -36.57
N THR A 218 -16.38 26.25 -36.98
CA THR A 218 -15.74 25.09 -36.43
C THR A 218 -15.52 25.27 -34.92
N ARG A 219 -15.73 24.22 -34.11
CA ARG A 219 -15.59 24.27 -32.65
C ARG A 219 -14.11 24.39 -32.25
N ILE A 220 -13.78 25.44 -31.48
CA ILE A 220 -12.49 25.59 -30.82
C ILE A 220 -12.59 24.95 -29.44
N ARG A 221 -11.68 24.01 -29.13
CA ARG A 221 -11.71 23.22 -27.90
C ARG A 221 -10.50 23.52 -27.03
N ALA A 222 -10.71 23.44 -25.70
CA ALA A 222 -9.63 23.53 -24.73
C ALA A 222 -8.64 22.38 -24.91
N VAL A 223 -7.35 22.68 -24.96
CA VAL A 223 -6.28 21.65 -25.09
C VAL A 223 -5.84 21.08 -23.74
N ALA A 224 -6.30 21.66 -22.63
CA ALA A 224 -6.10 21.19 -21.26
C ALA A 224 -7.23 21.69 -20.36
N ALA A 225 -7.37 21.08 -19.18
CA ALA A 225 -8.28 21.57 -18.15
C ALA A 225 -7.74 22.89 -17.53
N GLY A 226 -8.64 23.78 -17.10
CA GLY A 226 -8.23 25.05 -16.49
C GLY A 226 -9.40 25.96 -16.19
N ILE A 227 -9.08 27.22 -15.91
CA ILE A 227 -10.04 28.29 -15.61
C ILE A 227 -9.92 29.38 -16.68
N VAL A 228 -11.05 29.81 -17.23
CA VAL A 228 -11.10 30.89 -18.22
C VAL A 228 -10.73 32.22 -17.53
N THR A 229 -9.65 32.86 -17.97
CA THR A 229 -9.18 34.14 -17.45
C THR A 229 -9.53 35.33 -18.35
N TRP A 230 -9.86 35.09 -19.62
CA TRP A 230 -10.35 36.09 -20.58
C TRP A 230 -11.37 35.46 -21.54
N ALA A 231 -12.43 36.17 -21.82
CA ALA A 231 -13.45 35.76 -22.78
C ALA A 231 -14.11 37.02 -23.40
N GLY A 232 -13.74 37.38 -24.62
CA GLY A 232 -14.26 38.57 -25.30
C GLY A 232 -13.24 39.24 -26.21
N ALA A 233 -13.58 40.43 -26.70
CA ALA A 233 -12.75 41.20 -27.63
C ALA A 233 -11.43 41.65 -27.00
N ARG A 234 -10.32 41.49 -27.73
CA ARG A 234 -8.97 41.93 -27.38
C ARG A 234 -8.25 42.44 -28.63
N GLY A 235 -7.55 43.60 -28.49
CA GLY A 235 -6.87 44.22 -29.62
C GLY A 235 -5.95 43.27 -30.37
N GLY A 236 -6.02 43.26 -31.70
CA GLY A 236 -5.30 42.34 -32.58
C GLY A 236 -5.93 40.94 -32.68
N TYR A 237 -6.27 40.34 -31.57
CA TYR A 237 -6.82 38.95 -31.51
C TYR A 237 -8.31 38.84 -31.90
N GLY A 238 -9.04 39.98 -32.05
CA GLY A 238 -10.49 39.91 -32.20
C GLY A 238 -11.16 39.35 -30.94
N ASN A 239 -12.12 38.46 -31.10
CA ASN A 239 -12.67 37.72 -29.98
C ASN A 239 -11.70 36.62 -29.57
N MET A 240 -11.32 36.60 -28.29
CA MET A 240 -10.30 35.72 -27.75
C MET A 240 -10.79 35.07 -26.47
N VAL A 241 -10.38 33.83 -26.25
CA VAL A 241 -10.46 33.10 -24.97
C VAL A 241 -9.05 32.87 -24.47
N GLN A 242 -8.82 33.06 -23.18
CA GLN A 242 -7.61 32.65 -22.50
C GLN A 242 -7.98 31.73 -21.34
N VAL A 243 -7.28 30.58 -21.23
CA VAL A 243 -7.46 29.59 -20.17
C VAL A 243 -6.14 29.48 -19.42
N ASP A 244 -6.22 29.62 -18.10
CA ASP A 244 -5.10 29.31 -17.19
C ASP A 244 -5.22 27.84 -16.73
N HIS A 245 -4.21 27.06 -17.00
CA HIS A 245 -4.15 25.62 -16.68
C HIS A 245 -3.44 25.32 -15.36
N GLY A 246 -2.89 26.33 -14.68
CA GLY A 246 -2.02 26.15 -13.53
C GLY A 246 -0.59 25.74 -13.94
N ASN A 247 0.27 25.54 -12.94
CA ASN A 247 1.70 25.22 -13.15
C ASN A 247 2.42 26.17 -14.13
N GLY A 248 1.94 27.42 -14.27
CA GLY A 248 2.48 28.43 -15.15
C GLY A 248 2.11 28.25 -16.63
N TYR A 249 1.21 27.35 -16.99
CA TYR A 249 0.70 27.20 -18.34
C TYR A 249 -0.60 27.97 -18.54
N ALA A 250 -0.70 28.66 -19.67
CA ALA A 250 -1.93 29.25 -20.15
C ALA A 250 -2.00 29.07 -21.68
N THR A 251 -3.21 29.09 -22.23
CA THR A 251 -3.44 29.06 -23.68
C THR A 251 -4.37 30.18 -24.10
N ARG A 252 -4.16 30.70 -25.32
CA ARG A 252 -5.01 31.69 -25.97
C ARG A 252 -5.55 31.17 -27.28
N TYR A 253 -6.78 31.57 -27.59
CA TYR A 253 -7.51 31.18 -28.79
C TYR A 253 -8.13 32.43 -29.40
N GLY A 254 -7.48 32.96 -30.44
CA GLY A 254 -7.86 34.22 -31.10
C GLY A 254 -8.75 34.02 -32.32
N HIS A 255 -9.21 35.12 -32.88
CA HIS A 255 -9.99 35.30 -34.10
C HIS A 255 -11.38 34.60 -34.12
N ALA A 256 -11.90 34.30 -32.91
CA ALA A 256 -13.17 33.58 -32.79
C ALA A 256 -14.34 34.39 -33.34
N TYR A 257 -15.23 33.73 -34.10
CA TYR A 257 -16.53 34.28 -34.49
C TYR A 257 -17.40 34.55 -33.27
N LYS A 258 -17.48 33.53 -32.36
CA LYS A 258 -18.32 33.62 -31.17
C LYS A 258 -17.61 32.95 -30.00
N VAL A 259 -17.54 33.58 -28.85
CA VAL A 259 -17.10 33.03 -27.58
C VAL A 259 -18.31 32.35 -26.89
N LEU A 260 -18.14 31.17 -26.34
CA LEU A 260 -19.19 30.36 -25.72
C LEU A 260 -19.00 30.18 -24.21
N VAL A 261 -17.89 30.65 -23.64
CA VAL A 261 -17.53 30.52 -22.22
C VAL A 261 -17.42 31.91 -21.57
N HIS A 262 -17.39 31.94 -20.25
CA HIS A 262 -17.30 33.16 -19.46
C HIS A 262 -16.05 33.18 -18.57
N VAL A 263 -15.55 34.34 -18.22
CA VAL A 263 -14.43 34.48 -17.27
C VAL A 263 -14.81 33.85 -15.92
N GLY A 264 -13.91 33.05 -15.34
CA GLY A 264 -14.11 32.29 -14.10
C GLY A 264 -14.72 30.90 -14.31
N GLU A 265 -15.12 30.57 -15.52
CA GLU A 265 -15.64 29.23 -15.85
C GLU A 265 -14.51 28.20 -15.83
N THR A 266 -14.76 27.02 -15.21
CA THR A 266 -13.85 25.88 -15.23
C THR A 266 -14.14 25.05 -16.46
N VAL A 267 -13.12 24.73 -17.23
CA VAL A 267 -13.19 23.94 -18.46
C VAL A 267 -12.29 22.69 -18.34
N ASN A 268 -12.76 21.61 -18.92
CA ASN A 268 -11.97 20.38 -19.08
C ASN A 268 -11.33 20.36 -20.46
N ARG A 269 -10.32 19.50 -20.65
CA ARG A 269 -9.76 19.26 -21.98
C ARG A 269 -10.86 18.76 -22.92
N GLY A 270 -10.96 19.37 -24.11
CA GLY A 270 -11.97 19.04 -25.12
C GLY A 270 -13.25 19.83 -25.04
N ASP A 271 -13.50 20.60 -23.96
CA ASP A 271 -14.67 21.48 -23.87
C ASP A 271 -14.63 22.57 -24.94
N VAL A 272 -15.79 22.94 -25.44
CA VAL A 272 -15.91 23.93 -26.51
C VAL A 272 -15.83 25.32 -25.91
N LEU A 273 -14.81 26.08 -26.29
CA LEU A 273 -14.56 27.44 -25.82
C LEU A 273 -15.20 28.51 -26.73
N ALA A 274 -15.12 28.30 -28.03
CA ALA A 274 -15.49 29.28 -29.02
C ALA A 274 -15.74 28.61 -30.40
N LEU A 275 -16.15 29.40 -31.37
CA LEU A 275 -16.26 29.00 -32.77
C LEU A 275 -15.24 29.76 -33.62
N VAL A 276 -14.58 29.07 -34.54
CA VAL A 276 -13.63 29.66 -35.50
C VAL A 276 -14.28 30.80 -36.29
N GLY A 277 -13.54 31.86 -36.49
CA GLY A 277 -13.94 33.04 -37.29
C GLY A 277 -12.72 33.72 -37.90
N ASP A 278 -12.88 34.98 -38.22
CA ASP A 278 -11.87 35.88 -38.77
C ASP A 278 -11.90 37.28 -38.15
N THR A 279 -12.37 37.39 -36.89
CA THR A 279 -12.44 38.66 -36.16
C THR A 279 -11.04 39.18 -35.81
N GLY A 280 -10.90 40.53 -35.72
CA GLY A 280 -9.62 41.18 -35.42
C GLY A 280 -8.71 41.25 -36.65
N ARG A 281 -7.37 41.08 -36.41
CA ARG A 281 -6.37 41.13 -37.50
C ARG A 281 -6.20 39.75 -38.12
N SER A 282 -7.09 39.37 -39.04
CA SER A 282 -7.15 38.09 -39.71
C SER A 282 -7.26 38.29 -41.20
N THR A 283 -6.71 37.35 -41.98
CA THR A 283 -6.82 37.32 -43.46
C THR A 283 -7.88 36.33 -43.96
N GLY A 284 -8.49 35.56 -43.05
CA GLY A 284 -9.54 34.59 -43.34
C GLY A 284 -9.75 33.67 -42.15
N PRO A 285 -10.79 32.78 -42.20
CA PRO A 285 -11.19 31.97 -41.06
C PRO A 285 -10.08 31.02 -40.54
N HIS A 286 -9.63 31.27 -39.32
CA HIS A 286 -8.64 30.44 -38.60
C HIS A 286 -8.75 30.64 -37.09
N VAL A 287 -8.12 29.78 -36.32
CA VAL A 287 -7.83 30.02 -34.91
C VAL A 287 -6.34 30.30 -34.73
N HIS A 288 -6.03 31.45 -34.16
CA HIS A 288 -4.70 31.77 -33.66
C HIS A 288 -4.53 31.14 -32.28
N PHE A 289 -3.58 30.23 -32.14
CA PHE A 289 -3.39 29.45 -30.92
C PHE A 289 -2.01 29.70 -30.30
N GLU A 290 -2.01 30.15 -29.07
CA GLU A 290 -0.78 30.36 -28.30
C GLU A 290 -0.73 29.46 -27.07
N VAL A 291 0.49 29.07 -26.69
CA VAL A 291 0.81 28.46 -25.39
C VAL A 291 1.79 29.40 -24.67
N LEU A 292 1.42 29.73 -23.43
CA LEU A 292 2.27 30.51 -22.55
C LEU A 292 2.84 29.62 -21.45
N LYS A 293 4.10 29.88 -21.09
CA LYS A 293 4.76 29.30 -19.93
C LYS A 293 5.33 30.42 -19.07
N ASN A 294 4.85 30.53 -17.84
CA ASN A 294 5.21 31.59 -16.89
C ASN A 294 5.02 33.01 -17.48
N GLY A 295 3.95 33.18 -18.26
CA GLY A 295 3.59 34.45 -18.88
C GLY A 295 4.29 34.80 -20.19
N HIS A 296 5.18 33.92 -20.70
CA HIS A 296 5.90 34.11 -21.96
C HIS A 296 5.39 33.11 -23.02
N GLU A 297 5.21 33.57 -24.24
CA GLU A 297 4.81 32.75 -25.37
C GLU A 297 5.90 31.73 -25.72
N VAL A 298 5.51 30.47 -25.86
CA VAL A 298 6.40 29.36 -26.24
C VAL A 298 5.88 28.67 -27.49
N ASN A 299 6.76 28.08 -28.28
CA ASN A 299 6.39 27.40 -29.52
C ASN A 299 5.34 26.31 -29.29
N PRO A 300 4.07 26.50 -29.76
CA PRO A 300 3.00 25.55 -29.54
C PRO A 300 3.18 24.22 -30.28
N ALA A 301 4.06 24.14 -31.28
CA ALA A 301 4.27 22.91 -32.05
C ALA A 301 4.65 21.72 -31.19
N ARG A 302 5.34 21.96 -30.07
CA ARG A 302 5.72 20.91 -29.10
C ARG A 302 4.52 20.29 -28.38
N PHE A 303 3.43 21.04 -28.24
CA PHE A 303 2.21 20.62 -27.56
C PHE A 303 1.20 20.01 -28.53
N VAL A 304 1.21 20.43 -29.79
CA VAL A 304 0.29 20.00 -30.85
C VAL A 304 0.65 18.62 -31.41
N ALA A 305 1.94 18.28 -31.47
CA ALA A 305 2.44 17.09 -32.16
C ALA A 305 2.35 15.79 -31.31
N LEU A 306 2.00 15.86 -30.01
CA LEU A 306 2.19 14.76 -29.07
C LEU A 306 1.07 13.70 -29.06
N ARG A 307 -0.08 13.93 -29.75
CA ARG A 307 -1.16 12.93 -29.76
C ARG A 307 -1.85 12.82 -31.12
N ALA A 308 -1.79 11.60 -31.70
CA ALA A 308 -2.77 11.19 -32.69
C ALA A 308 -4.17 11.21 -32.02
N PRO A 309 -5.27 11.57 -32.73
CA PRO A 309 -6.60 11.63 -32.16
C PRO A 309 -6.94 10.27 -31.54
N SER A 310 -7.10 10.23 -30.20
CA SER A 310 -7.61 9.01 -29.57
C SER A 310 -9.05 8.83 -30.01
N THR A 311 -9.38 7.67 -30.53
CA THR A 311 -10.73 7.25 -30.97
C THR A 311 -11.74 7.21 -29.80
N ALA A 312 -11.39 7.69 -28.61
CA ALA A 312 -12.26 7.72 -27.43
C ALA A 312 -13.35 8.79 -27.47
N PHE A 313 -13.30 9.75 -28.40
CA PHE A 313 -14.32 10.82 -28.50
C PHE A 313 -15.48 10.52 -29.46
N ALA A 314 -15.50 9.35 -30.12
CA ALA A 314 -16.57 8.99 -31.04
C ALA A 314 -17.90 8.54 -30.38
N GLY A 315 -17.94 8.48 -29.05
CA GLY A 315 -19.06 7.87 -28.32
C GLY A 315 -20.09 8.80 -27.69
N THR A 316 -19.82 10.12 -27.59
CA THR A 316 -20.73 11.02 -26.86
C THR A 316 -21.61 11.92 -27.74
N ASP A 317 -21.26 12.06 -29.01
CA ASP A 317 -22.09 12.88 -29.94
C ASP A 317 -23.36 12.17 -30.40
N ALA A 318 -23.45 10.83 -30.25
CA ALA A 318 -24.63 10.04 -30.72
C ALA A 318 -25.80 9.99 -29.73
N VAL A 319 -25.59 10.37 -28.44
CA VAL A 319 -26.66 10.22 -27.42
C VAL A 319 -27.53 11.47 -27.31
N HIS A 320 -27.04 12.63 -27.73
CA HIS A 320 -27.83 13.87 -27.69
C HIS A 320 -28.70 14.14 -28.93
N GLU A 321 -28.49 13.44 -30.04
CA GLU A 321 -29.30 13.62 -31.24
C GLU A 321 -30.55 12.73 -31.27
N ALA A 322 -30.61 11.69 -30.43
CA ALA A 322 -31.74 10.77 -30.35
C ALA A 322 -32.90 11.23 -29.45
N ALA A 323 -32.73 12.29 -28.68
CA ALA A 323 -33.77 12.78 -27.75
C ALA A 323 -34.68 13.86 -28.32
N GLY A 324 -34.51 14.25 -29.59
CA GLY A 324 -35.19 15.39 -30.19
C GLY A 324 -36.27 15.10 -31.24
N LYS A 325 -36.57 13.85 -31.57
CA LYS A 325 -37.64 13.53 -32.59
C LYS A 325 -38.50 12.35 -32.13
N ALA A 326 -39.48 12.63 -31.30
CA ALA A 326 -40.69 11.80 -31.20
C ALA A 326 -41.75 12.41 -32.17
N PRO A 327 -42.28 11.66 -33.13
CA PRO A 327 -43.39 12.17 -33.94
C PRO A 327 -44.68 12.13 -33.13
N LEU A 328 -45.35 13.27 -33.04
CA LEU A 328 -46.72 13.37 -32.61
C LEU A 328 -47.59 12.59 -33.64
N SER A 329 -48.02 11.40 -33.30
CA SER A 329 -49.09 10.72 -34.05
C SER A 329 -50.42 11.33 -33.66
N ALA A 330 -51.01 12.03 -34.62
CA ALA A 330 -52.40 12.49 -34.61
C ALA A 330 -53.32 11.27 -34.55
N SER A 331 -54.13 11.18 -33.50
CA SER A 331 -55.32 10.34 -33.46
C SER A 331 -56.43 11.10 -34.18
N ALA A 332 -56.80 10.66 -35.33
CA ALA A 332 -58.09 11.07 -36.01
C ALA A 332 -59.19 10.14 -35.56
N ALA A 333 -60.22 10.73 -35.05
CA ALA A 333 -61.50 10.14 -34.75
C ALA A 333 -62.27 9.81 -36.08
N GLY A 334 -63.09 8.83 -36.02
CA GLY A 334 -64.16 8.49 -37.01
C GLY A 334 -65.03 7.47 -36.32
N GLN A 335 -66.16 7.84 -35.83
CA GLN A 335 -67.51 7.67 -36.39
C GLN A 335 -67.76 6.22 -36.84
N ASP A 336 -68.61 5.51 -36.27
CA ASP A 336 -70.07 5.44 -36.14
C ASP A 336 -70.46 4.46 -35.06
#